data_b27b167a42c242c8aa890f222c61a2e9
#
_entry.id   b27b167a42c242c8aa890f222c61a2e9
#
_cell.length_a   1.000
_cell.length_b   1.000
_cell.length_c   1.000
_cell.angle_alpha   90.00
_cell.angle_beta   90.00
_cell.angle_gamma   90.00
#
_symmetry.space_group_name_H-M   'P 1'
#
loop_
_entity.id
_entity.type
_entity.pdbx_description
1 polymer ?
#
loop_
_entity_poly.entity_id
_entity_poly.type
_entity_poly.pdbx_seq_one_letter_code
_entity_poly.pdbx_strand_id
1 'polypeptide(L)'
;MLKKLGSILAGFLTKETNTTAGNSYYQVSLDEIKPILKPCDVILIEGKSRVSKAIQFITESNWSHAAIFIGKFKNNKNCLIEVKLVDGCIYTDLNYYSNYNVRVCRPMFLNPLMEKDMLNFYKNKIGVSYDLRTIFDLIRYI
;
A
#
# COMPACT_ATOMS: atom_id res chain seq x y z
N MET A 1 -13.51 0.47 -25.25
CA MET A 1 -14.66 0.06 -24.43
C MET A 1 -14.21 -0.64 -23.12
N LEU A 2 -13.39 -1.68 -23.16
CA LEU A 2 -12.88 -2.40 -21.98
C LEU A 2 -12.14 -1.52 -20.95
N LYS A 3 -11.30 -0.54 -21.39
CA LYS A 3 -10.59 0.37 -20.46
C LYS A 3 -11.54 1.27 -19.65
N LYS A 4 -12.64 1.74 -20.23
CA LYS A 4 -13.67 2.51 -19.51
C LYS A 4 -14.43 1.65 -18.50
N LEU A 5 -14.78 0.42 -18.86
CA LEU A 5 -15.44 -0.52 -17.96
C LEU A 5 -14.51 -0.89 -16.78
N GLY A 6 -13.23 -1.12 -17.07
CA GLY A 6 -12.21 -1.38 -16.03
C GLY A 6 -12.04 -0.22 -15.06
N SER A 7 -12.05 1.05 -15.54
CA SER A 7 -11.92 2.21 -14.66
C SER A 7 -13.17 2.42 -13.77
N ILE A 8 -14.36 2.15 -14.29
CA ILE A 8 -15.61 2.21 -13.50
C ILE A 8 -15.62 1.14 -12.41
N LEU A 9 -15.24 -0.10 -12.77
CA LEU A 9 -15.14 -1.21 -11.83
C LEU A 9 -14.06 -0.93 -10.78
N ALA A 10 -12.90 -0.44 -11.18
CA ALA A 10 -11.85 -0.04 -10.26
C ALA A 10 -12.32 1.04 -9.29
N GLY A 11 -13.02 2.08 -9.77
CA GLY A 11 -13.61 3.11 -8.91
C GLY A 11 -14.65 2.57 -7.93
N PHE A 12 -15.45 1.57 -8.34
CA PHE A 12 -16.40 0.91 -7.44
C PHE A 12 -15.71 0.05 -6.37
N LEU A 13 -14.66 -0.67 -6.74
CA LEU A 13 -13.91 -1.56 -5.85
C LEU A 13 -13.04 -0.79 -4.85
N THR A 14 -12.51 0.38 -5.25
CA THR A 14 -11.67 1.22 -4.36
C THR A 14 -12.48 2.08 -3.39
N LYS A 15 -13.81 2.14 -3.54
CA LYS A 15 -14.68 2.88 -2.61
C LYS A 15 -14.57 2.30 -1.21
N GLU A 16 -14.26 3.16 -0.24
CA GLU A 16 -14.22 2.76 1.17
C GLU A 16 -15.60 2.31 1.66
N THR A 17 -15.59 1.25 2.45
CA THR A 17 -16.78 0.81 3.18
C THR A 17 -16.76 1.44 4.57
N ASN A 18 -17.90 1.97 5.03
CA ASN A 18 -18.05 2.54 6.38
C ASN A 18 -17.96 1.48 7.49
N THR A 19 -17.25 0.41 7.27
CA THR A 19 -16.99 -0.57 8.32
C THR A 19 -16.03 0.08 9.29
N THR A 20 -16.51 0.44 10.48
CA THR A 20 -15.67 0.67 11.66
C THR A 20 -14.63 -0.45 11.69
N ALA A 21 -13.36 -0.08 11.61
CA ALA A 21 -12.27 -1.03 11.86
C ALA A 21 -12.63 -1.78 13.14
N GLY A 22 -12.70 -3.10 13.07
CA GLY A 22 -12.95 -3.91 14.25
C GLY A 22 -11.99 -3.42 15.33
N ASN A 23 -12.45 -3.36 16.57
CA ASN A 23 -11.68 -2.88 17.73
C ASN A 23 -10.28 -3.50 17.72
N SER A 24 -9.35 -2.87 17.02
CA SER A 24 -7.95 -3.24 17.11
C SER A 24 -7.43 -2.64 18.41
N TYR A 25 -7.25 -3.47 19.40
CA TYR A 25 -6.75 -3.08 20.73
C TYR A 25 -5.31 -2.52 20.69
N TYR A 26 -4.67 -2.47 19.52
CA TYR A 26 -3.29 -2.01 19.34
C TYR A 26 -3.15 -1.13 18.07
N GLN A 27 -3.81 0.02 18.07
CA GLN A 27 -3.58 1.02 17.04
C GLN A 27 -2.35 1.84 17.44
N VAL A 28 -1.19 1.54 16.86
CA VAL A 28 0.03 2.33 17.03
C VAL A 28 -0.13 3.63 16.23
N SER A 29 0.09 4.76 16.88
CA SER A 29 0.07 6.07 16.21
C SER A 29 1.20 6.18 15.19
N LEU A 30 0.94 6.79 14.04
CA LEU A 30 2.00 7.09 13.06
C LEU A 30 3.12 7.93 13.66
N ASP A 31 2.82 8.79 14.63
CA ASP A 31 3.82 9.65 15.27
C ASP A 31 4.82 8.83 16.11
N GLU A 32 4.41 7.67 16.62
CA GLU A 32 5.29 6.72 17.30
C GLU A 32 6.16 5.92 16.31
N ILE A 33 5.64 5.67 15.11
CA ILE A 33 6.34 4.89 14.08
C ILE A 33 7.33 5.73 13.29
N LYS A 34 6.99 6.98 12.95
CA LYS A 34 7.83 7.86 12.12
C LYS A 34 9.30 7.95 12.54
N PRO A 35 9.62 8.08 13.84
CA PRO A 35 11.01 8.20 14.29
C PRO A 35 11.86 6.93 14.07
N ILE A 36 11.21 5.77 13.99
CA ILE A 36 11.89 4.47 13.89
C ILE A 36 11.95 3.91 12.48
N LEU A 37 11.23 4.55 11.51
CA LEU A 37 11.23 4.12 10.11
C LEU A 37 12.58 4.30 9.45
N LYS A 38 12.96 3.33 8.64
CA LYS A 38 14.16 3.34 7.80
C LYS A 38 13.79 3.13 6.34
N PRO A 39 14.55 3.69 5.38
CA PRO A 39 14.34 3.38 3.97
C PRO A 39 14.30 1.87 3.73
N CYS A 40 13.43 1.43 2.80
CA CYS A 40 13.10 0.04 2.51
C CYS A 40 12.28 -0.70 3.58
N ASP A 41 11.83 -0.06 4.66
CA ASP A 41 10.78 -0.66 5.49
C ASP A 41 9.51 -0.84 4.66
N VAL A 42 8.89 -2.01 4.80
CA VAL A 42 7.59 -2.31 4.21
C VAL A 42 6.50 -1.93 5.21
N ILE A 43 5.58 -1.09 4.79
CA ILE A 43 4.41 -0.72 5.58
C ILE A 43 3.23 -1.55 5.08
N LEU A 44 2.75 -2.47 5.90
CA LEU A 44 1.50 -3.19 5.64
C LEU A 44 0.35 -2.33 6.14
N ILE A 45 -0.74 -2.27 5.37
CA ILE A 45 -1.90 -1.44 5.65
C ILE A 45 -3.16 -2.31 5.68
N GLU A 46 -3.97 -2.16 6.72
CA GLU A 46 -5.33 -2.68 6.77
C GLU A 46 -6.26 -1.76 5.97
N GLY A 47 -6.45 -2.10 4.69
CA GLY A 47 -7.28 -1.30 3.80
C GLY A 47 -8.77 -1.37 4.15
N LYS A 48 -9.49 -0.29 3.82
CA LYS A 48 -10.92 -0.12 4.14
C LYS A 48 -11.82 -0.24 2.89
N SER A 49 -11.24 -0.42 1.71
CA SER A 49 -12.00 -0.52 0.47
C SER A 49 -12.65 -1.91 0.29
N ARG A 50 -13.59 -2.01 -0.64
CA ARG A 50 -14.23 -3.29 -0.98
C ARG A 50 -13.23 -4.32 -1.46
N VAL A 51 -12.29 -3.93 -2.32
CA VAL A 51 -11.23 -4.83 -2.77
C VAL A 51 -10.33 -5.24 -1.61
N SER A 52 -10.06 -4.33 -0.66
CA SER A 52 -9.29 -4.67 0.53
C SER A 52 -9.99 -5.74 1.36
N LYS A 53 -11.31 -5.66 1.53
CA LYS A 53 -12.08 -6.67 2.26
C LYS A 53 -12.06 -8.03 1.57
N ALA A 54 -12.15 -8.06 0.24
CA ALA A 54 -12.01 -9.30 -0.51
C ALA A 54 -10.62 -9.93 -0.33
N ILE A 55 -9.55 -9.13 -0.42
CA ILE A 55 -8.17 -9.60 -0.19
C ILE A 55 -8.02 -10.14 1.23
N GLN A 56 -8.48 -9.41 2.25
CA GLN A 56 -8.44 -9.82 3.65
C GLN A 56 -9.13 -11.17 3.87
N PHE A 57 -10.29 -11.36 3.24
CA PHE A 57 -11.04 -12.61 3.31
C PHE A 57 -10.27 -13.78 2.69
N ILE A 58 -9.75 -13.60 1.46
CA ILE A 58 -9.02 -14.67 0.74
C ILE A 58 -7.72 -15.04 1.43
N THR A 59 -6.99 -14.05 1.94
CA THR A 59 -5.67 -14.26 2.56
C THR A 59 -5.76 -14.60 4.04
N GLU A 60 -6.96 -14.63 4.61
CA GLU A 60 -7.20 -14.81 6.06
C GLU A 60 -6.32 -13.86 6.90
N SER A 61 -6.14 -12.63 6.39
CA SER A 61 -5.23 -11.62 6.97
C SER A 61 -5.90 -10.27 7.04
N ASN A 62 -5.57 -9.47 8.05
CA ASN A 62 -6.02 -8.07 8.13
C ASN A 62 -5.32 -7.16 7.11
N TRP A 63 -4.17 -7.59 6.59
CA TRP A 63 -3.35 -6.78 5.70
C TRP A 63 -3.75 -7.00 4.25
N SER A 64 -4.14 -5.94 3.57
CA SER A 64 -4.60 -5.99 2.18
C SER A 64 -3.82 -5.08 1.24
N HIS A 65 -2.90 -4.27 1.78
CA HIS A 65 -2.08 -3.38 1.00
C HIS A 65 -0.68 -3.26 1.60
N ALA A 66 0.29 -2.93 0.75
CA ALA A 66 1.68 -2.73 1.14
C ALA A 66 2.28 -1.52 0.43
N ALA A 67 3.11 -0.78 1.14
CA ALA A 67 3.89 0.33 0.61
C ALA A 67 5.35 0.23 1.08
N ILE A 68 6.28 0.81 0.33
CA ILE A 68 7.69 0.88 0.70
C ILE A 68 8.01 2.28 1.23
N PHE A 69 8.55 2.38 2.42
CA PHE A 69 9.04 3.64 2.96
C PHE A 69 10.39 3.99 2.31
N ILE A 70 10.47 5.19 1.73
CA ILE A 70 11.67 5.66 1.03
C ILE A 70 12.35 6.85 1.73
N GLY A 71 11.81 7.29 2.87
CA GLY A 71 12.32 8.44 3.59
C GLY A 71 11.98 9.75 2.89
N LYS A 72 12.97 10.64 2.80
CA LYS A 72 12.79 11.97 2.21
C LYS A 72 12.73 11.92 0.69
N PHE A 73 11.67 12.51 0.13
CA PHE A 73 11.54 12.72 -1.30
C PHE A 73 10.94 14.12 -1.57
N LYS A 74 11.61 14.93 -2.39
CA LYS A 74 11.25 16.35 -2.60
C LYS A 74 11.15 17.08 -1.24
N ASN A 75 10.01 17.70 -0.95
CA ASN A 75 9.76 18.42 0.29
C ASN A 75 9.12 17.58 1.39
N ASN A 76 8.84 16.30 1.12
CA ASN A 76 8.24 15.37 2.08
C ASN A 76 9.31 14.51 2.75
N LYS A 77 9.29 14.44 4.09
CA LYS A 77 10.24 13.65 4.88
C LYS A 77 9.82 12.20 5.05
N ASN A 78 8.52 11.90 4.89
CA ASN A 78 7.92 10.61 5.17
C ASN A 78 7.20 10.06 3.94
N CYS A 79 7.95 9.79 2.87
CA CYS A 79 7.41 9.38 1.59
C CYS A 79 7.38 7.86 1.45
N LEU A 80 6.30 7.37 0.87
CA LEU A 80 6.09 5.98 0.47
C LEU A 80 6.10 5.86 -1.05
N ILE A 81 6.46 4.69 -1.56
CA ILE A 81 6.12 4.22 -2.90
C ILE A 81 5.13 3.08 -2.75
N GLU A 82 4.03 3.15 -3.48
CA GLU A 82 2.98 2.15 -3.48
C GLU A 82 2.38 1.98 -4.86
N VAL A 83 1.66 0.89 -5.07
CA VAL A 83 0.90 0.64 -6.29
C VAL A 83 -0.58 0.69 -5.97
N LYS A 84 -1.30 1.67 -6.54
CA LYS A 84 -2.76 1.78 -6.45
C LYS A 84 -3.42 1.29 -7.73
N LEU A 85 -4.60 0.74 -7.57
CA LEU A 85 -5.36 0.10 -8.64
C LEU A 85 -5.60 1.03 -9.84
N VAL A 86 -5.92 2.29 -9.55
CA VAL A 86 -6.27 3.31 -10.56
C VAL A 86 -5.02 4.07 -11.00
N ASP A 87 -4.19 4.48 -10.05
CA ASP A 87 -3.11 5.42 -10.27
C ASP A 87 -1.78 4.74 -10.65
N GLY A 88 -1.70 3.40 -10.51
CA GLY A 88 -0.46 2.65 -10.71
C GLY A 88 0.56 2.91 -9.60
N CYS A 89 1.84 2.86 -9.95
CA CYS A 89 2.94 3.08 -9.03
C CYS A 89 3.15 4.58 -8.78
N ILE A 90 2.94 5.03 -7.53
CA ILE A 90 2.95 6.44 -7.15
C ILE A 90 3.73 6.69 -5.85
N TYR A 91 4.07 7.97 -5.64
CA TYR A 91 4.50 8.47 -4.33
C TYR A 91 3.29 8.85 -3.48
N THR A 92 3.33 8.51 -2.20
CA THR A 92 2.29 8.89 -1.23
C THR A 92 2.95 9.38 0.07
N ASP A 93 2.34 10.36 0.71
CA ASP A 93 2.74 10.78 2.06
C ASP A 93 2.27 9.73 3.08
N LEU A 94 3.14 9.33 4.01
CA LEU A 94 2.78 8.39 5.08
C LEU A 94 1.58 8.88 5.89
N ASN A 95 1.40 10.21 6.06
CA ASN A 95 0.26 10.78 6.78
C ASN A 95 -1.10 10.45 6.15
N TYR A 96 -1.13 10.07 4.86
CA TYR A 96 -2.35 9.57 4.23
C TYR A 96 -2.96 8.39 5.00
N TYR A 97 -2.12 7.62 5.67
CA TYR A 97 -2.51 6.43 6.43
C TYR A 97 -2.71 6.69 7.94
N SER A 98 -2.84 7.96 8.37
CA SER A 98 -3.01 8.31 9.79
C SER A 98 -4.21 7.66 10.47
N ASN A 99 -5.25 7.35 9.71
CA ASN A 99 -6.48 6.69 10.20
C ASN A 99 -6.55 5.20 9.85
N TYR A 100 -5.42 4.58 9.51
CA TYR A 100 -5.35 3.16 9.16
C TYR A 100 -4.52 2.39 10.18
N ASN A 101 -4.86 1.13 10.39
CA ASN A 101 -3.94 0.22 11.04
C ASN A 101 -2.78 -0.06 10.10
N VAL A 102 -1.57 0.09 10.63
CA VAL A 102 -0.34 -0.16 9.88
C VAL A 102 0.60 -1.05 10.66
N ARG A 103 1.42 -1.81 9.95
CA ARG A 103 2.49 -2.64 10.51
C ARG A 103 3.77 -2.40 9.75
N VAL A 104 4.87 -2.18 10.49
CA VAL A 104 6.21 -2.03 9.90
C VAL A 104 6.88 -3.40 9.85
N CYS A 105 7.33 -3.77 8.65
CA CYS A 105 8.13 -4.96 8.41
C CYS A 105 9.50 -4.52 7.87
N ARG A 106 10.56 -4.82 8.61
CA ARG A 106 11.94 -4.45 8.23
C ARG A 106 12.68 -5.64 7.65
N PRO A 107 13.31 -5.51 6.46
CA PRO A 107 14.20 -6.52 5.93
C PRO A 107 15.41 -6.73 6.86
N MET A 108 15.70 -7.99 7.22
CA MET A 108 16.72 -8.30 8.25
C MET A 108 18.14 -8.19 7.74
N PHE A 109 18.39 -8.42 6.45
CA PHE A 109 19.76 -8.54 5.90
C PHE A 109 20.06 -7.49 4.84
N LEU A 110 19.49 -6.29 4.99
CA LEU A 110 19.69 -5.20 4.04
C LEU A 110 21.02 -4.49 4.30
N ASN A 111 21.95 -4.58 3.37
CA ASN A 111 23.17 -3.78 3.40
C ASN A 111 22.97 -2.46 2.61
N PRO A 112 23.86 -1.45 2.76
CA PRO A 112 23.70 -0.14 2.11
C PRO A 112 23.63 -0.20 0.57
N LEU A 113 24.31 -1.16 -0.06
CA LEU A 113 24.28 -1.33 -1.52
C LEU A 113 22.91 -1.85 -1.95
N MET A 114 22.41 -2.90 -1.28
CA MET A 114 21.08 -3.45 -1.54
C MET A 114 19.97 -2.40 -1.29
N GLU A 115 20.08 -1.60 -0.23
CA GLU A 115 19.14 -0.51 0.04
C GLU A 115 19.10 0.48 -1.12
N LYS A 116 20.26 0.94 -1.59
CA LYS A 116 20.37 1.84 -2.73
C LYS A 116 19.75 1.26 -4.01
N ASP A 117 20.03 -0.01 -4.30
CA ASP A 117 19.53 -0.68 -5.50
C ASP A 117 18.01 -0.87 -5.43
N MET A 118 17.47 -1.26 -4.28
CA MET A 118 16.03 -1.36 -4.04
C MET A 118 15.34 -0.01 -4.22
N LEU A 119 15.86 1.04 -3.62
CA LEU A 119 15.27 2.39 -3.74
C LEU A 119 15.30 2.89 -5.18
N ASN A 120 16.39 2.65 -5.91
CA ASN A 120 16.48 3.00 -7.34
C ASN A 120 15.48 2.20 -8.16
N PHE A 121 15.34 0.88 -7.91
CA PHE A 121 14.38 0.03 -8.59
C PHE A 121 12.96 0.57 -8.41
N TYR A 122 12.52 0.85 -7.18
CA TYR A 122 11.17 1.35 -6.91
C TYR A 122 10.94 2.73 -7.52
N LYS A 123 11.90 3.65 -7.42
CA LYS A 123 11.80 4.99 -8.02
C LYS A 123 11.64 4.94 -9.55
N ASN A 124 12.31 3.98 -10.20
CA ASN A 124 12.19 3.77 -11.65
C ASN A 124 10.86 3.14 -12.09
N LYS A 125 10.06 2.63 -11.13
CA LYS A 125 8.72 2.09 -11.41
C LYS A 125 7.60 3.12 -11.30
N ILE A 126 7.90 4.33 -10.84
CA ILE A 126 6.89 5.39 -10.74
C ILE A 126 6.27 5.69 -12.10
N GLY A 127 4.94 5.77 -12.14
CA GLY A 127 4.15 5.96 -13.36
C GLY A 127 3.80 4.67 -14.11
N VAL A 128 4.32 3.52 -13.69
CA VAL A 128 3.90 2.23 -14.25
C VAL A 128 2.47 1.94 -13.81
N SER A 129 1.59 1.66 -14.79
CA SER A 129 0.19 1.32 -14.51
C SER A 129 0.05 -0.08 -13.90
N TYR A 130 -0.98 -0.26 -13.08
CA TYR A 130 -1.33 -1.57 -12.54
C TYR A 130 -1.90 -2.48 -13.64
N ASP A 131 -1.51 -3.76 -13.66
CA ASP A 131 -2.14 -4.73 -14.56
C ASP A 131 -3.47 -5.20 -13.98
N LEU A 132 -4.55 -4.61 -14.48
CA LEU A 132 -5.92 -4.93 -14.06
C LEU A 132 -6.33 -6.38 -14.37
N ARG A 133 -5.62 -7.10 -15.26
CA ARG A 133 -5.93 -8.50 -15.58
C ARG A 133 -5.78 -9.39 -14.34
N THR A 134 -4.76 -9.14 -13.54
CA THR A 134 -4.50 -9.88 -12.29
C THR A 134 -5.67 -9.80 -11.31
N ILE A 135 -6.45 -8.70 -11.33
CA ILE A 135 -7.63 -8.56 -10.48
C ILE A 135 -8.79 -9.41 -10.98
N PHE A 136 -8.99 -9.50 -12.31
CA PHE A 136 -10.00 -10.39 -12.86
C PHE A 136 -9.69 -11.85 -12.54
N ASP A 137 -8.41 -12.22 -12.55
CA ASP A 137 -7.99 -13.56 -12.13
C ASP A 137 -8.27 -13.79 -10.64
N LEU A 138 -8.02 -12.81 -9.77
CA LEU A 138 -8.35 -12.90 -8.35
C LEU A 138 -9.87 -13.07 -8.11
N ILE A 139 -10.71 -12.36 -8.85
CA ILE A 139 -12.18 -12.45 -8.76
C ILE A 139 -12.68 -13.84 -9.20
N ARG A 140 -11.97 -14.55 -10.05
CA ARG A 140 -12.35 -15.94 -10.45
C ARG A 140 -12.17 -16.97 -9.34
N TYR A 141 -11.40 -16.64 -8.28
CA TYR A 141 -11.16 -17.51 -7.13
C TYR A 141 -12.10 -17.20 -5.94
N ILE A 142 -13.00 -16.22 -6.09
CA ILE A 142 -14.03 -15.87 -5.11
C ILE A 142 -15.38 -16.42 -5.60
#